data_6b6f5ae4d59e2692fa85995c0300da37
#
_entry.id   6b6f5ae4d59e2692fa85995c0300da37
#
_cell.length_a   1.000
_cell.length_b   1.000
_cell.length_c   1.000
_cell.angle_alpha   90.00
_cell.angle_beta   90.00
_cell.angle_gamma   90.00
#
_symmetry.space_group_name_H-M   'P 1'
#
loop_
_entity.id
_entity.type
_entity.pdbx_description
1 polymer ?
#
loop_
_entity_poly.entity_id
_entity_poly.type
_entity_poly.pdbx_seq_one_letter_code
_entity_poly.pdbx_strand_id
1 'polypeptide(L)'
;MYLLNKTPLFLEFLKRFMNKAGYVFEDENIQNKLFLHSKCNCKQKDCATVYLYSKKPFKEDSTGINIFNTNKGYIIVHILDEGYFEFEALLYKKYPYKKEIDKFFNKNRKIDKKVPKLKNKIKKISDKDMKKIDDYFNDFEILEPNIIDLGEIDFNEINKKD
;
A
#
# COMPACT_ATOMS: atom_id res chain seq x y z
N MET A 1 2.89 -6.71 -14.12
CA MET A 1 2.03 -6.49 -12.93
C MET A 1 1.56 -7.83 -12.39
N TYR A 2 1.33 -7.91 -11.10
CA TYR A 2 0.99 -9.18 -10.44
C TYR A 2 -0.27 -9.02 -9.61
N LEU A 3 -1.07 -10.09 -9.50
CA LEU A 3 -2.25 -10.10 -8.64
C LEU A 3 -1.84 -9.91 -7.18
N LEU A 4 -2.58 -9.08 -6.44
CA LEU A 4 -2.31 -8.76 -5.04
C LEU A 4 -2.39 -10.03 -4.14
N ASN A 5 -3.21 -11.01 -4.52
CA ASN A 5 -3.31 -12.29 -3.82
C ASN A 5 -2.05 -13.18 -3.90
N LYS A 6 -1.03 -12.78 -4.65
CA LYS A 6 0.29 -13.43 -4.65
C LYS A 6 1.10 -13.11 -3.40
N THR A 7 0.74 -12.05 -2.70
CA THR A 7 1.33 -11.59 -1.43
C THR A 7 0.25 -11.47 -0.36
N PRO A 8 -0.28 -12.60 0.14
CA PRO A 8 -1.44 -12.60 1.02
C PRO A 8 -1.19 -11.89 2.37
N LEU A 9 0.03 -11.90 2.91
CA LEU A 9 0.34 -11.16 4.13
C LEU A 9 0.26 -9.66 3.91
N PHE A 10 0.80 -9.16 2.80
CA PHE A 10 0.69 -7.75 2.45
C PHE A 10 -0.77 -7.36 2.19
N LEU A 11 -1.52 -8.20 1.47
CA LEU A 11 -2.95 -7.96 1.23
C LEU A 11 -3.72 -7.83 2.54
N GLU A 12 -3.53 -8.75 3.48
CA GLU A 12 -4.21 -8.72 4.79
C GLU A 12 -3.79 -7.49 5.61
N PHE A 13 -2.50 -7.15 5.61
CA PHE A 13 -2.01 -5.94 6.25
C PHE A 13 -2.68 -4.69 5.67
N LEU A 14 -2.70 -4.57 4.35
CA LEU A 14 -3.30 -3.45 3.64
C LEU A 14 -4.79 -3.32 3.98
N LYS A 15 -5.55 -4.42 3.97
CA LYS A 15 -6.95 -4.44 4.35
C LYS A 15 -7.19 -3.89 5.76
N ARG A 16 -6.46 -4.41 6.73
CA ARG A 16 -6.60 -4.00 8.14
C ARG A 16 -6.24 -2.54 8.34
N PHE A 17 -5.15 -2.10 7.72
CA PHE A 17 -4.75 -0.71 7.80
C PHE A 17 -5.81 0.21 7.17
N MET A 18 -6.23 -0.07 5.93
CA MET A 18 -7.20 0.75 5.22
C MET A 18 -8.52 0.86 5.97
N ASN A 19 -9.01 -0.25 6.54
CA ASN A 19 -10.22 -0.23 7.37
C ASN A 19 -10.05 0.61 8.65
N LYS A 20 -8.89 0.51 9.34
CA LYS A 20 -8.59 1.36 10.50
C LYS A 20 -8.47 2.85 10.12
N ALA A 21 -8.00 3.14 8.93
CA ALA A 21 -7.87 4.49 8.39
C ALA A 21 -9.20 5.09 7.87
N GLY A 22 -10.31 4.33 7.98
CA GLY A 22 -11.63 4.78 7.58
C GLY A 22 -11.99 4.55 6.11
N TYR A 23 -11.16 3.84 5.35
CA TYR A 23 -11.49 3.44 4.00
C TYR A 23 -12.32 2.16 3.98
N VAL A 24 -13.34 2.12 3.13
CA VAL A 24 -14.07 0.87 2.87
C VAL A 24 -13.28 0.06 1.85
N PHE A 25 -12.60 -0.97 2.34
CA PHE A 25 -11.71 -1.81 1.55
C PHE A 25 -12.26 -3.23 1.47
N GLU A 26 -13.24 -3.45 0.59
CA GLU A 26 -13.89 -4.75 0.36
C GLU A 26 -13.01 -5.67 -0.50
N ASP A 27 -13.09 -6.97 -0.24
CA ASP A 27 -12.27 -7.99 -0.92
C ASP A 27 -12.39 -7.95 -2.44
N GLU A 28 -13.58 -7.73 -2.97
CA GLU A 28 -13.80 -7.65 -4.42
C GLU A 28 -13.10 -6.45 -5.04
N ASN A 29 -13.05 -5.32 -4.36
CA ASN A 29 -12.33 -4.13 -4.84
C ASN A 29 -10.82 -4.37 -4.89
N ILE A 30 -10.28 -5.06 -3.88
CA ILE A 30 -8.87 -5.36 -3.78
C ILE A 30 -8.45 -6.39 -4.84
N GLN A 31 -9.20 -7.48 -4.95
CA GLN A 31 -8.83 -8.59 -5.82
C GLN A 31 -8.96 -8.28 -7.30
N ASN A 32 -9.95 -7.44 -7.65
CA ASN A 32 -10.32 -7.19 -9.04
C ASN A 32 -9.74 -5.89 -9.61
N LYS A 33 -9.29 -4.97 -8.76
CA LYS A 33 -8.87 -3.62 -9.18
C LYS A 33 -7.40 -3.34 -8.95
N LEU A 34 -6.79 -3.85 -7.88
CA LEU A 34 -5.41 -3.55 -7.53
C LEU A 34 -4.45 -4.67 -7.90
N PHE A 35 -3.31 -4.26 -8.45
CA PHE A 35 -2.22 -5.14 -8.86
C PHE A 35 -0.92 -4.67 -8.22
N LEU A 36 -0.07 -5.60 -7.84
CA LEU A 36 1.29 -5.31 -7.44
C LEU A 36 2.08 -4.80 -8.64
N HIS A 37 2.65 -3.63 -8.52
CA HIS A 37 3.52 -3.04 -9.52
C HIS A 37 4.99 -3.24 -9.16
N SER A 38 5.42 -2.70 -8.03
CA SER A 38 6.80 -2.77 -7.55
C SER A 38 6.89 -2.52 -6.05
N LYS A 39 8.08 -2.65 -5.51
CA LYS A 39 8.43 -2.18 -4.16
C LYS A 39 9.45 -1.07 -4.25
N CYS A 40 9.58 -0.27 -3.21
CA CYS A 40 10.66 0.70 -3.11
C CYS A 40 12.04 -0.01 -3.08
N ASN A 41 12.97 0.52 -3.84
CA ASN A 41 14.34 0.02 -3.93
C ASN A 41 15.34 0.87 -3.12
N CYS A 42 14.85 1.78 -2.26
CA CYS A 42 15.72 2.50 -1.35
C CYS A 42 16.38 1.52 -0.36
N LYS A 43 17.55 1.90 0.13
CA LYS A 43 18.31 1.06 1.07
C LYS A 43 17.92 1.25 2.54
N GLN A 44 16.84 1.99 2.80
CA GLN A 44 16.37 2.25 4.16
C GLN A 44 15.76 0.99 4.77
N LYS A 45 16.20 0.64 5.98
CA LYS A 45 15.76 -0.58 6.68
C LYS A 45 14.28 -0.55 7.04
N ASP A 46 13.77 0.64 7.32
CA ASP A 46 12.40 0.88 7.79
C ASP A 46 11.41 1.11 6.63
N CYS A 47 11.90 1.16 5.39
CA CYS A 47 11.05 1.33 4.24
C CYS A 47 10.24 0.07 3.94
N ALA A 48 8.94 0.22 3.97
CA ALA A 48 7.94 -0.82 3.71
C ALA A 48 7.03 -0.48 2.52
N THR A 49 7.47 0.42 1.66
CA THR A 49 6.69 0.98 0.56
C THR A 49 6.45 -0.01 -0.55
N VAL A 50 5.19 -0.10 -0.99
CA VAL A 50 4.73 -0.94 -2.11
C VAL A 50 3.89 -0.10 -3.06
N TYR A 51 4.23 -0.18 -4.35
CA TYR A 51 3.50 0.49 -5.41
C TYR A 51 2.50 -0.46 -6.04
N LEU A 52 1.28 0.01 -6.20
CA LEU A 52 0.15 -0.73 -6.74
C LEU A 52 -0.38 -0.03 -7.99
N TYR A 53 -1.22 -0.73 -8.73
CA TYR A 53 -1.88 -0.20 -9.91
C TYR A 53 -3.32 -0.70 -9.97
N SER A 54 -4.24 0.17 -10.41
CA SER A 54 -5.64 -0.17 -10.69
C SER A 54 -5.90 -0.11 -12.19
N LYS A 55 -6.63 -1.08 -12.71
CA LYS A 55 -7.08 -1.05 -14.12
C LYS A 55 -8.07 0.06 -14.43
N LYS A 56 -8.80 0.48 -13.43
CA LYS A 56 -9.78 1.56 -13.55
C LYS A 56 -9.27 2.73 -12.75
N PRO A 57 -9.29 3.93 -13.31
CA PRO A 57 -9.02 5.14 -12.55
C PRO A 57 -9.89 5.19 -11.29
N PHE A 58 -9.37 5.77 -10.24
CA PHE A 58 -10.16 6.07 -9.07
C PHE A 58 -11.13 7.22 -9.39
N LYS A 59 -12.22 7.28 -8.66
CA LYS A 59 -13.11 8.43 -8.75
C LYS A 59 -12.41 9.67 -8.23
N GLU A 60 -12.71 10.82 -8.79
CA GLU A 60 -12.09 12.10 -8.46
C GLU A 60 -12.18 12.42 -6.95
N ASP A 61 -13.29 12.10 -6.32
CA ASP A 61 -13.53 12.28 -4.88
C ASP A 61 -12.75 11.31 -3.98
N SER A 62 -12.14 10.26 -4.55
CA SER A 62 -11.32 9.29 -3.83
C SER A 62 -9.81 9.46 -4.08
N THR A 63 -9.43 10.42 -4.92
CA THR A 63 -8.02 10.72 -5.18
C THR A 63 -7.44 11.64 -4.12
N GLY A 64 -6.14 11.54 -3.89
CA GLY A 64 -5.46 12.40 -2.95
C GLY A 64 -4.30 11.74 -2.23
N ILE A 65 -3.68 12.51 -1.35
CA ILE A 65 -2.59 12.06 -0.48
C ILE A 65 -3.05 12.16 0.96
N ASN A 66 -3.06 11.04 1.65
CA ASN A 66 -3.38 10.98 3.08
C ASN A 66 -2.17 10.48 3.87
N ILE A 67 -1.75 11.24 4.85
CA ILE A 67 -0.61 10.94 5.71
C ILE A 67 -1.12 10.51 7.07
N PHE A 68 -0.71 9.32 7.52
CA PHE A 68 -1.06 8.77 8.81
C PHE A 68 0.16 8.67 9.70
N ASN A 69 0.15 9.40 10.80
CA ASN A 69 1.11 9.22 11.87
C ASN A 69 0.62 8.10 12.78
N THR A 70 1.43 7.07 12.97
CA THR A 70 1.06 5.91 13.78
C THR A 70 2.09 5.67 14.88
N ASN A 71 1.70 4.91 15.90
CA ASN A 71 2.63 4.48 16.94
C ASN A 71 3.73 3.51 16.43
N LYS A 72 3.67 3.11 15.15
CA LYS A 72 4.64 2.20 14.51
C LYS A 72 5.37 2.82 13.31
N GLY A 73 5.15 4.09 13.03
CA GLY A 73 5.77 4.82 11.94
C GLY A 73 4.79 5.64 11.13
N TYR A 74 5.21 6.06 9.94
CA TYR A 74 4.40 6.86 9.04
C TYR A 74 3.90 6.00 7.90
N ILE A 75 2.64 6.19 7.52
CA ILE A 75 2.04 5.57 6.36
C ILE A 75 1.40 6.68 5.51
N ILE A 76 1.72 6.69 4.22
CA ILE A 76 1.15 7.60 3.25
C ILE A 76 0.38 6.77 2.24
N VAL A 77 -0.88 7.08 2.07
CA VAL A 77 -1.72 6.50 1.03
C VAL A 77 -1.92 7.56 -0.04
N HIS A 78 -1.38 7.28 -1.22
CA HIS A 78 -1.49 8.16 -2.36
C HIS A 78 -2.33 7.49 -3.45
N ILE A 79 -3.49 8.03 -3.72
CA ILE A 79 -4.43 7.54 -4.71
C ILE A 79 -4.46 8.52 -5.87
N LEU A 80 -4.07 8.07 -7.06
CA LEU A 80 -4.05 8.87 -8.27
C LEU A 80 -5.18 8.46 -9.22
N ASP A 81 -5.77 9.42 -9.89
CA ASP A 81 -6.82 9.23 -10.89
C ASP A 81 -6.37 8.35 -12.07
N GLU A 82 -5.09 8.36 -12.38
CA GLU A 82 -4.46 7.53 -13.42
C GLU A 82 -4.43 6.03 -13.09
N GLY A 83 -4.94 5.62 -11.92
CA GLY A 83 -4.98 4.24 -11.47
C GLY A 83 -3.77 3.81 -10.65
N TYR A 84 -2.87 4.71 -10.29
CA TYR A 84 -1.78 4.42 -9.38
C TYR A 84 -2.22 4.55 -7.93
N PHE A 85 -1.77 3.60 -7.13
CA PHE A 85 -1.96 3.57 -5.70
C PHE A 85 -0.61 3.32 -5.05
N GLU A 86 -0.13 4.29 -4.29
CA GLU A 86 1.10 4.16 -3.54
C GLU A 86 0.76 3.93 -2.08
N PHE A 87 1.29 2.82 -1.55
CA PHE A 87 1.30 2.55 -0.13
C PHE A 87 2.72 2.79 0.36
N GLU A 88 3.04 4.05 0.64
CA GLU A 88 4.33 4.42 1.18
C GLU A 88 4.32 4.24 2.69
N ALA A 89 5.29 3.52 3.22
CA ALA A 89 5.36 3.25 4.64
C ALA A 89 6.81 3.29 5.14
N LEU A 90 7.03 4.03 6.22
CA LEU A 90 8.26 4.05 7.00
C LEU A 90 7.94 3.53 8.40
N LEU A 91 8.20 2.25 8.62
CA LEU A 91 7.80 1.55 9.83
C LEU A 91 9.01 1.28 10.73
N TYR A 92 8.98 1.75 11.96
CA TYR A 92 10.09 1.69 12.92
C TYR A 92 10.47 0.28 13.36
N LYS A 93 9.57 -0.68 13.21
CA LYS A 93 9.77 -2.10 13.58
C LYS A 93 9.57 -2.99 12.37
N LYS A 94 10.03 -4.24 12.48
CA LYS A 94 9.79 -5.26 11.45
C LYS A 94 8.29 -5.38 11.19
N TYR A 95 7.89 -5.09 9.97
CA TYR A 95 6.51 -5.24 9.54
C TYR A 95 6.24 -6.65 9.02
N PRO A 96 5.01 -7.19 9.21
CA PRO A 96 4.72 -8.61 9.00
C PRO A 96 4.98 -9.10 7.58
N TYR A 97 4.75 -8.27 6.57
CA TYR A 97 4.82 -8.66 5.16
C TYR A 97 6.21 -8.48 4.50
N LYS A 98 7.21 -7.94 5.23
CA LYS A 98 8.53 -7.62 4.64
C LYS A 98 9.15 -8.80 3.89
N LYS A 99 9.25 -9.95 4.56
CA LYS A 99 9.89 -11.14 3.97
C LYS A 99 9.13 -11.65 2.75
N GLU A 100 7.80 -11.55 2.75
CA GLU A 100 6.96 -11.96 1.65
C GLU A 100 7.20 -11.07 0.42
N ILE A 101 7.14 -9.76 0.58
CA ILE A 101 7.36 -8.77 -0.48
C ILE A 101 8.78 -8.88 -1.04
N ASP A 102 9.79 -8.97 -0.17
CA ASP A 102 11.18 -9.12 -0.62
C ASP A 102 11.38 -10.40 -1.42
N LYS A 103 10.86 -11.54 -0.93
CA LYS A 103 10.93 -12.82 -1.64
C LYS A 103 10.21 -12.80 -2.97
N PHE A 104 9.03 -12.16 -2.99
CA PHE A 104 8.22 -12.07 -4.20
C PHE A 104 8.94 -11.28 -5.31
N PHE A 105 9.40 -10.06 -5.03
CA PHE A 105 10.06 -9.23 -6.03
C PHE A 105 11.47 -9.69 -6.38
N ASN A 106 12.19 -10.34 -5.47
CA ASN A 106 13.47 -10.97 -5.82
C ASN A 106 13.33 -12.11 -6.83
N LYS A 107 12.22 -12.87 -6.77
CA LYS A 107 11.89 -13.90 -7.75
C LYS A 107 11.41 -13.34 -9.09
N ASN A 108 10.72 -12.22 -9.07
CA ASN A 108 10.00 -11.65 -10.21
C ASN A 108 10.64 -10.33 -10.65
N ARG A 109 11.95 -10.35 -10.90
CA ARG A 109 12.73 -9.15 -11.26
C ARG A 109 12.34 -8.50 -12.58
N LYS A 110 11.67 -9.21 -13.49
CA LYS A 110 11.16 -8.67 -14.75
C LYS A 110 9.70 -8.24 -14.53
N ILE A 111 9.48 -6.94 -14.56
CA ILE A 111 8.12 -6.38 -14.51
C ILE A 111 7.44 -6.72 -15.85
N ASP A 112 6.54 -7.68 -15.83
CA ASP A 112 5.63 -7.88 -16.94
C ASP A 112 4.56 -6.77 -16.91
N LYS A 113 4.58 -5.89 -17.92
CA LYS A 113 3.62 -4.80 -18.06
C LYS A 113 2.21 -5.30 -18.36
N LYS A 114 2.04 -6.58 -18.68
CA LYS A 114 0.73 -7.16 -18.94
C LYS A 114 -0.02 -7.43 -17.64
N VAL A 115 -1.24 -6.93 -17.58
CA VAL A 115 -2.14 -7.22 -16.47
C VAL A 115 -2.52 -8.71 -16.53
N PRO A 116 -2.28 -9.49 -15.48
CA PRO A 116 -2.57 -10.91 -15.50
C PRO A 116 -4.09 -11.17 -15.54
N LYS A 117 -4.49 -12.27 -16.19
CA LYS A 117 -5.86 -12.77 -16.09
C LYS A 117 -6.12 -13.23 -14.65
N LEU A 118 -7.28 -12.88 -14.11
CA LEU A 118 -7.72 -13.29 -12.78
C LEU A 118 -7.77 -14.85 -12.71
N LYS A 119 -6.98 -15.42 -11.81
CA LYS A 119 -7.13 -16.80 -11.38
C LYS A 119 -7.52 -16.77 -9.89
N ASN A 120 -8.73 -17.21 -9.60
CA ASN A 120 -9.41 -17.09 -8.30
C ASN A 120 -8.83 -17.96 -7.16
N LYS A 121 -7.58 -18.39 -7.20
CA LYS A 121 -6.99 -19.10 -6.07
C LYS A 121 -6.24 -18.15 -5.15
N ILE A 122 -6.94 -17.70 -4.10
CA ILE A 122 -6.31 -17.01 -2.97
C ILE A 122 -5.44 -18.04 -2.23
N LYS A 123 -4.18 -17.72 -2.08
CA LYS A 123 -3.30 -18.53 -1.24
C LYS A 123 -3.68 -18.24 0.23
N LYS A 124 -4.10 -19.28 0.95
CA LYS A 124 -4.40 -19.16 2.39
C LYS A 124 -3.15 -18.72 3.15
N ILE A 125 -3.34 -17.78 4.06
CA ILE A 125 -2.32 -17.37 5.04
C ILE A 125 -2.24 -18.49 6.09
N SER A 126 -1.02 -18.85 6.53
CA SER A 126 -0.86 -19.81 7.62
C SER A 126 -1.28 -19.17 8.95
N ASP A 127 -1.75 -19.97 9.92
CA ASP A 127 -2.13 -19.47 11.25
C ASP A 127 -0.98 -18.73 11.94
N LYS A 128 0.25 -19.23 11.75
CA LYS A 128 1.46 -18.57 12.26
C LYS A 128 1.67 -17.17 11.67
N ASP A 129 1.40 -16.99 10.41
CA ASP A 129 1.56 -15.70 9.74
C ASP A 129 0.40 -14.78 10.02
N MET A 130 -0.83 -15.32 10.15
CA MET A 130 -1.98 -14.55 10.60
C MET A 130 -1.75 -14.01 12.01
N LYS A 131 -1.23 -14.83 12.93
CA LYS A 131 -0.88 -14.39 14.29
C LYS A 131 0.11 -13.21 14.29
N LYS A 132 1.08 -13.18 13.37
CA LYS A 132 2.01 -12.03 13.29
C LYS A 132 1.29 -10.74 12.91
N ILE A 133 0.28 -10.83 12.04
CA ILE A 133 -0.55 -9.68 11.67
C ILE A 133 -1.41 -9.27 12.87
N ASP A 134 -2.03 -10.23 13.56
CA ASP A 134 -2.82 -9.96 14.76
C ASP A 134 -1.97 -9.27 15.83
N ASP A 135 -0.80 -9.82 16.14
CA ASP A 135 0.14 -9.24 17.11
C ASP A 135 0.60 -7.82 16.72
N TYR A 136 0.75 -7.56 15.42
CA TYR A 136 1.12 -6.22 14.93
C TYR A 136 -0.03 -5.22 15.11
N PHE A 137 -1.26 -5.62 14.86
CA PHE A 137 -2.42 -4.73 14.92
C PHE A 137 -3.07 -4.65 16.31
N ASN A 138 -2.70 -5.50 17.28
CA ASN A 138 -3.25 -5.47 18.63
C ASN A 138 -3.02 -4.12 19.34
N ASP A 139 -1.85 -3.53 19.14
CA ASP A 139 -1.46 -2.24 19.71
C ASP A 139 -1.22 -1.16 18.64
N PHE A 140 -1.77 -1.36 17.44
CA PHE A 140 -1.63 -0.41 16.35
C PHE A 140 -2.61 0.74 16.50
N GLU A 141 -2.10 1.95 16.56
CA GLU A 141 -2.87 3.19 16.70
C GLU A 141 -2.49 4.20 15.63
N ILE A 142 -3.50 4.87 15.07
CA ILE A 142 -3.33 6.07 14.27
C ILE A 142 -3.43 7.23 15.25
N LEU A 143 -2.30 7.95 15.46
CA LEU A 143 -2.18 8.94 16.52
C LEU A 143 -2.90 10.23 16.17
N GLU A 144 -2.80 10.70 14.94
CA GLU A 144 -3.57 11.80 14.39
C GLU A 144 -3.64 11.62 12.86
N PRO A 145 -4.82 11.72 12.25
CA PRO A 145 -4.91 11.85 10.81
C PRO A 145 -4.49 13.28 10.46
N ASN A 146 -3.24 13.49 10.12
CA ASN A 146 -2.84 14.70 9.42
C ASN A 146 -3.33 14.55 7.98
N ILE A 147 -4.60 14.89 7.76
CA ILE A 147 -5.09 15.19 6.43
C ILE A 147 -4.40 16.52 6.06
N ILE A 148 -3.22 16.42 5.47
CA ILE A 148 -2.69 17.53 4.72
C ILE A 148 -3.48 17.49 3.41
N ASP A 149 -4.58 18.22 3.38
CA ASP A 149 -5.18 18.63 2.12
C ASP A 149 -4.10 19.54 1.49
N LEU A 150 -3.23 18.93 0.72
CA LEU A 150 -2.33 19.64 -0.19
C LEU A 150 -3.24 20.06 -1.34
N GLY A 151 -4.16 21.01 -1.07
CA GLY A 151 -4.79 21.79 -2.09
C GLY A 151 -3.73 22.19 -3.09
N GLU A 152 -4.04 22.13 -4.37
CA GLU A 152 -3.17 22.39 -5.51
C GLU A 152 -1.92 23.18 -5.12
N ILE A 153 -0.77 22.49 -4.98
CA ILE A 153 0.51 23.18 -4.84
C ILE A 153 0.72 23.83 -6.20
N ASP A 154 0.45 25.11 -6.28
CA ASP A 154 0.79 25.91 -7.45
C ASP A 154 2.32 25.97 -7.55
N PHE A 155 2.89 25.03 -8.32
CA PHE A 155 4.32 24.97 -8.59
C PHE A 155 4.85 26.26 -9.25
N ASN A 156 3.97 27.16 -9.73
CA ASN A 156 4.36 28.45 -10.27
C ASN A 156 4.73 29.46 -9.16
N GLU A 157 4.31 29.26 -7.94
CA GLU A 157 4.73 30.13 -6.80
C GLU A 157 6.12 29.78 -6.29
N ILE A 158 6.61 28.55 -6.50
CA ILE A 158 7.94 28.14 -6.03
C ILE A 158 9.06 28.75 -6.88
N ASN A 159 8.77 29.11 -8.12
CA ASN A 159 9.74 29.72 -9.05
C ASN A 159 9.83 31.24 -9.01
N LYS A 160 9.08 31.89 -8.13
CA LYS A 160 9.23 33.35 -7.87
C LYS A 160 10.13 33.57 -6.65
N LYS A 161 11.40 33.19 -6.78
CA LYS A 161 12.47 33.78 -5.96
C LYS A 161 13.40 34.52 -6.88
N ASP A 162 13.44 35.80 -6.60
CA ASP A 162 14.29 36.87 -7.08
C ASP A 162 15.70 36.51 -7.53
#